data_558406ba9c018eceee558198c648f6db
#
_entry.id   558406ba9c018eceee558198c648f6db
#
_cell.length_a   1.000
_cell.length_b   1.000
_cell.length_c   1.000
_cell.angle_alpha   90.00
_cell.angle_beta   90.00
_cell.angle_gamma   90.00
#
_symmetry.space_group_name_H-M   'P 1'
#
loop_
_entity.id
_entity.type
_entity.pdbx_description
1 polymer ?
#
loop_
_entity_poly.entity_id
_entity_poly.type
_entity_poly.pdbx_seq_one_letter_code
_entity_poly.pdbx_strand_id
1 'polypeptide(L)'
;MSTKKRILFFTKDLNRTGAEMILFNIVESLDRSKFDIGIVLMQQGGELVPNLPEDVNLFYLESTFTLFDKIRFHLGEDVMLNRLKRIENEFKSDIWYINTIDNAYLLKYRKHFSIKTCLHVHEYLYNFEQIASQEIILLIDQADQVIGCSVLVEKLFKRLLGNKYMTFQSAIDTRYIDRCLTEITPKSGNKKRIISSGTLCYRKGLDIFLDLSTFFNDTNVEFIWLGKWPNNGYAELLKNKIKAGEFPNVQILDQLNHQEYYQAMQGADLFLSCSREESMGLVMMEAIYCGVPVLATDSGGSSLIVNDQNGKVCFDFRPETLSQEIKGLLNKSFEKSAMRKSISQYDGELEIQKLEIILSKI
;
A
#
# COMPACT_ATOMS: atom_id res chain seq x y z
N MET A 1 -19.12 -11.97 -30.21
CA MET A 1 -18.65 -11.09 -29.10
C MET A 1 -17.83 -11.97 -28.18
N SER A 2 -16.57 -11.62 -27.90
CA SER A 2 -15.80 -12.33 -26.90
C SER A 2 -16.47 -12.15 -25.54
N THR A 3 -16.70 -13.24 -24.83
CA THR A 3 -17.23 -13.17 -23.46
C THR A 3 -16.20 -12.49 -22.57
N LYS A 4 -16.62 -11.49 -21.79
CA LYS A 4 -15.74 -10.84 -20.82
C LYS A 4 -15.21 -11.86 -19.81
N LYS A 5 -13.95 -11.71 -19.39
CA LYS A 5 -13.42 -12.49 -18.25
C LYS A 5 -13.92 -11.93 -16.94
N ARG A 6 -14.33 -12.82 -16.05
CA ARG A 6 -14.88 -12.46 -14.72
C ARG A 6 -13.80 -12.64 -13.67
N ILE A 7 -13.37 -11.52 -13.06
CA ILE A 7 -12.30 -11.51 -12.06
C ILE A 7 -12.91 -11.27 -10.69
N LEU A 8 -12.64 -12.17 -9.76
CA LEU A 8 -13.05 -12.04 -8.37
C LEU A 8 -11.82 -11.68 -7.52
N PHE A 9 -11.77 -10.45 -7.07
CA PHE A 9 -10.71 -9.92 -6.23
C PHE A 9 -10.97 -10.25 -4.76
N PHE A 10 -9.97 -10.77 -4.06
CA PHE A 10 -10.02 -11.05 -2.64
C PHE A 10 -9.09 -10.12 -1.89
N THR A 11 -9.61 -9.37 -0.93
CA THR A 11 -8.82 -8.52 -0.04
C THR A 11 -9.38 -8.54 1.38
N LYS A 12 -8.53 -8.22 2.35
CA LYS A 12 -8.95 -8.20 3.76
C LYS A 12 -10.09 -7.20 3.99
N ASP A 13 -9.86 -5.99 3.60
CA ASP A 13 -10.79 -4.85 3.65
C ASP A 13 -10.47 -3.89 2.50
N LEU A 14 -11.09 -2.71 2.45
CA LEU A 14 -10.75 -1.62 1.55
C LEU A 14 -10.45 -0.34 2.34
N ASN A 15 -9.60 -0.45 3.35
CA ASN A 15 -9.03 0.72 4.01
C ASN A 15 -7.96 1.37 3.14
N ARG A 16 -7.52 2.57 3.51
CA ARG A 16 -6.51 3.34 2.77
C ARG A 16 -5.10 2.92 3.17
N THR A 17 -4.73 1.68 2.86
CA THR A 17 -3.36 1.18 3.00
C THR A 17 -2.75 0.91 1.62
N GLY A 18 -1.44 0.70 1.55
CA GLY A 18 -0.75 0.64 0.26
C GLY A 18 -1.28 -0.45 -0.69
N ALA A 19 -1.49 -1.66 -0.19
CA ALA A 19 -1.96 -2.79 -1.01
C ALA A 19 -3.41 -2.62 -1.46
N GLU A 20 -4.28 -2.09 -0.59
CA GLU A 20 -5.67 -1.82 -0.87
C GLU A 20 -5.85 -0.64 -1.84
N MET A 21 -5.01 0.40 -1.74
CA MET A 21 -4.97 1.50 -2.71
C MET A 21 -4.57 1.00 -4.11
N ILE A 22 -3.57 0.13 -4.20
CA ILE A 22 -3.18 -0.48 -5.49
C ILE A 22 -4.34 -1.29 -6.07
N LEU A 23 -4.99 -2.12 -5.25
CA LEU A 23 -6.15 -2.90 -5.68
C LEU A 23 -7.30 -2.00 -6.15
N PHE A 24 -7.60 -0.93 -5.40
CA PHE A 24 -8.63 0.04 -5.76
C PHE A 24 -8.34 0.67 -7.12
N ASN A 25 -7.10 1.12 -7.35
CA ASN A 25 -6.68 1.70 -8.63
C ASN A 25 -6.76 0.68 -9.78
N ILE A 26 -6.43 -0.59 -9.54
CA ILE A 26 -6.62 -1.68 -10.51
C ILE A 26 -8.09 -1.81 -10.86
N VAL A 27 -8.95 -1.91 -9.85
CA VAL A 27 -10.40 -2.06 -10.04
C VAL A 27 -11.00 -0.87 -10.80
N GLU A 28 -10.59 0.36 -10.48
CA GLU A 28 -11.05 1.55 -11.21
C GLU A 28 -10.63 1.55 -12.69
N SER A 29 -9.41 1.09 -12.97
CA SER A 29 -8.74 1.31 -14.26
C SER A 29 -8.91 0.16 -15.26
N LEU A 30 -9.27 -1.06 -14.83
CA LEU A 30 -9.47 -2.19 -15.75
C LEU A 30 -10.55 -1.94 -16.79
N ASP A 31 -10.28 -2.33 -18.04
CA ASP A 31 -11.19 -2.17 -19.18
C ASP A 31 -12.47 -3.01 -19.02
N ARG A 32 -13.59 -2.34 -18.75
CA ARG A 32 -14.92 -2.95 -18.58
C ARG A 32 -15.47 -3.61 -19.86
N SER A 33 -14.86 -3.37 -21.00
CA SER A 33 -15.22 -4.11 -22.23
C SER A 33 -14.63 -5.52 -22.24
N LYS A 34 -13.56 -5.77 -21.46
CA LYS A 34 -12.84 -7.04 -21.38
C LYS A 34 -13.13 -7.82 -20.09
N PHE A 35 -13.40 -7.10 -18.97
CA PHE A 35 -13.48 -7.68 -17.64
C PHE A 35 -14.78 -7.31 -16.92
N ASP A 36 -15.40 -8.31 -16.28
CA ASP A 36 -16.42 -8.13 -15.25
C ASP A 36 -15.74 -8.28 -13.88
N ILE A 37 -16.05 -7.41 -12.92
CA ILE A 37 -15.32 -7.32 -11.66
C ILE A 37 -16.22 -7.63 -10.46
N GLY A 38 -15.76 -8.54 -9.63
CA GLY A 38 -16.28 -8.76 -8.29
C GLY A 38 -15.19 -8.57 -7.23
N ILE A 39 -15.57 -8.10 -6.06
CA ILE A 39 -14.67 -7.96 -4.89
C ILE A 39 -15.26 -8.73 -3.73
N VAL A 40 -14.43 -9.52 -3.08
CA VAL A 40 -14.74 -10.22 -1.82
C VAL A 40 -13.95 -9.57 -0.70
N LEU A 41 -14.65 -8.96 0.24
CA LEU A 41 -14.05 -8.43 1.47
C LEU A 41 -14.10 -9.50 2.56
N MET A 42 -12.93 -9.78 3.17
CA MET A 42 -12.80 -10.74 4.27
C MET A 42 -13.32 -10.16 5.59
N GLN A 43 -13.34 -8.83 5.71
CA GLN A 43 -13.88 -8.06 6.82
C GLN A 43 -14.82 -7.00 6.29
N GLN A 44 -15.88 -6.67 7.06
CA GLN A 44 -16.81 -5.64 6.64
C GLN A 44 -16.17 -4.24 6.72
N GLY A 45 -16.43 -3.43 5.68
CA GLY A 45 -16.08 -2.03 5.64
C GLY A 45 -14.77 -1.72 4.91
N GLY A 46 -14.42 -0.47 4.98
CA GLY A 46 -13.27 0.16 4.34
C GLY A 46 -13.63 1.54 3.80
N GLU A 47 -12.70 2.48 3.94
CA GLU A 47 -12.92 3.90 3.54
C GLU A 47 -13.09 4.06 2.02
N LEU A 48 -12.59 3.10 1.24
CA LEU A 48 -12.68 3.13 -0.23
C LEU A 48 -13.98 2.50 -0.75
N VAL A 49 -14.72 1.73 0.07
CA VAL A 49 -15.95 1.06 -0.37
C VAL A 49 -16.98 2.03 -0.99
N PRO A 50 -17.27 3.22 -0.41
CA PRO A 50 -18.19 4.17 -1.01
C PRO A 50 -17.77 4.75 -2.36
N ASN A 51 -16.50 4.60 -2.72
CA ASN A 51 -15.92 5.11 -3.96
C ASN A 51 -15.79 4.06 -5.06
N LEU A 52 -16.19 2.81 -4.79
CA LEU A 52 -16.16 1.75 -5.81
C LEU A 52 -17.08 2.11 -6.99
N PRO A 53 -16.67 1.79 -8.23
CA PRO A 53 -17.54 1.90 -9.39
C PRO A 53 -18.83 1.11 -9.21
N GLU A 54 -19.97 1.64 -9.68
CA GLU A 54 -21.31 1.06 -9.53
C GLU A 54 -21.46 -0.33 -10.20
N ASP A 55 -20.61 -0.64 -11.17
CA ASP A 55 -20.61 -1.90 -11.89
C ASP A 55 -19.83 -3.03 -11.19
N VAL A 56 -19.22 -2.76 -10.04
CA VAL A 56 -18.46 -3.74 -9.26
C VAL A 56 -19.40 -4.54 -8.35
N ASN A 57 -19.35 -5.87 -8.47
CA ASN A 57 -20.10 -6.76 -7.58
C ASN A 57 -19.36 -6.90 -6.25
N LEU A 58 -19.96 -6.47 -5.15
CA LEU A 58 -19.35 -6.52 -3.83
C LEU A 58 -19.92 -7.66 -2.99
N PHE A 59 -19.03 -8.53 -2.51
CA PHE A 59 -19.34 -9.66 -1.65
C PHE A 59 -18.62 -9.54 -0.31
N TYR A 60 -19.22 -10.11 0.72
CA TYR A 60 -18.60 -10.17 2.06
C TYR A 60 -18.40 -11.62 2.47
N LEU A 61 -17.17 -11.96 2.80
CA LEU A 61 -16.85 -13.23 3.40
C LEU A 61 -16.84 -13.01 4.92
N GLU A 62 -18.03 -13.06 5.54
CA GLU A 62 -18.21 -12.76 6.96
C GLU A 62 -17.20 -13.51 7.83
N SER A 63 -16.38 -12.75 8.57
CA SER A 63 -15.38 -13.30 9.48
C SER A 63 -15.98 -13.84 10.78
N THR A 64 -17.22 -13.47 11.07
CA THR A 64 -17.93 -13.91 12.28
C THR A 64 -18.74 -15.16 12.00
N PHE A 65 -18.47 -16.21 12.80
CA PHE A 65 -19.28 -17.43 12.78
C PHE A 65 -20.65 -17.14 13.38
N THR A 66 -21.71 -17.31 12.57
CA THR A 66 -23.07 -17.34 13.07
C THR A 66 -23.31 -18.57 13.94
N LEU A 67 -24.41 -18.60 14.67
CA LEU A 67 -24.79 -19.82 15.44
C LEU A 67 -24.93 -21.03 14.51
N PHE A 68 -25.47 -20.84 13.31
CA PHE A 68 -25.58 -21.89 12.29
C PHE A 68 -24.21 -22.34 11.76
N ASP A 69 -23.25 -21.44 11.58
CA ASP A 69 -21.88 -21.78 11.17
C ASP A 69 -21.18 -22.60 12.23
N LYS A 70 -21.40 -22.29 13.53
CA LYS A 70 -20.86 -23.10 14.65
C LYS A 70 -21.43 -24.53 14.62
N ILE A 71 -22.72 -24.67 14.38
CA ILE A 71 -23.38 -25.99 14.28
C ILE A 71 -22.81 -26.77 13.08
N ARG A 72 -22.72 -26.15 11.90
CA ARG A 72 -22.13 -26.76 10.69
C ARG A 72 -20.69 -27.17 10.88
N PHE A 73 -19.88 -26.31 11.52
CA PHE A 73 -18.50 -26.63 11.86
C PHE A 73 -18.41 -27.88 12.78
N HIS A 74 -19.28 -27.98 13.78
CA HIS A 74 -19.35 -29.15 14.66
C HIS A 74 -19.81 -30.43 13.93
N LEU A 75 -20.58 -30.27 12.84
CA LEU A 75 -20.97 -31.36 11.94
C LEU A 75 -19.88 -31.72 10.93
N GLY A 76 -18.68 -31.10 11.00
CA GLY A 76 -17.55 -31.35 10.11
C GLY A 76 -17.61 -30.64 8.76
N GLU A 77 -18.52 -29.67 8.58
CA GLU A 77 -18.58 -28.89 7.35
C GLU A 77 -17.52 -27.79 7.32
N ASP A 78 -16.87 -27.62 6.16
CA ASP A 78 -16.00 -26.46 5.92
C ASP A 78 -16.85 -25.23 5.59
N VAL A 79 -17.08 -24.39 6.60
CA VAL A 79 -17.91 -23.17 6.51
C VAL A 79 -17.34 -22.20 5.49
N MET A 80 -16.01 -22.07 5.41
CA MET A 80 -15.34 -21.18 4.45
C MET A 80 -15.60 -21.64 3.01
N LEU A 81 -15.42 -22.95 2.76
CA LEU A 81 -15.70 -23.54 1.45
C LEU A 81 -17.16 -23.30 1.03
N ASN A 82 -18.11 -23.46 1.97
CA ASN A 82 -19.54 -23.27 1.68
C ASN A 82 -19.84 -21.79 1.32
N ARG A 83 -19.19 -20.85 1.99
CA ARG A 83 -19.31 -19.42 1.68
C ARG A 83 -18.72 -19.09 0.31
N LEU A 84 -17.53 -19.61 0.00
CA LEU A 84 -16.89 -19.44 -1.32
C LEU A 84 -17.75 -20.04 -2.44
N LYS A 85 -18.35 -21.23 -2.23
CA LYS A 85 -19.27 -21.84 -3.20
C LYS A 85 -20.50 -20.98 -3.46
N ARG A 86 -21.05 -20.32 -2.43
CA ARG A 86 -22.19 -19.39 -2.59
C ARG A 86 -21.81 -18.21 -3.48
N ILE A 87 -20.68 -17.56 -3.21
CA ILE A 87 -20.20 -16.43 -4.03
C ILE A 87 -19.93 -16.88 -5.46
N GLU A 88 -19.27 -18.02 -5.65
CA GLU A 88 -18.98 -18.55 -6.98
C GLU A 88 -20.23 -18.96 -7.76
N ASN A 89 -21.26 -19.48 -7.12
CA ASN A 89 -22.54 -19.76 -7.78
C ASN A 89 -23.21 -18.49 -8.31
N GLU A 90 -23.04 -17.37 -7.65
CA GLU A 90 -23.58 -16.08 -8.03
C GLU A 90 -22.70 -15.38 -9.08
N PHE A 91 -21.41 -15.24 -8.83
CA PHE A 91 -20.50 -14.48 -9.69
C PHE A 91 -19.93 -15.31 -10.84
N LYS A 92 -19.60 -16.59 -10.64
CA LYS A 92 -19.01 -17.54 -11.62
C LYS A 92 -17.72 -17.00 -12.22
N SER A 93 -16.72 -16.76 -11.39
CA SER A 93 -15.45 -16.20 -11.80
C SER A 93 -14.63 -17.11 -12.70
N ASP A 94 -13.83 -16.50 -13.59
CA ASP A 94 -12.78 -17.19 -14.34
C ASP A 94 -11.46 -17.16 -13.58
N ILE A 95 -11.23 -16.07 -12.83
CA ILE A 95 -9.99 -15.79 -12.13
C ILE A 95 -10.28 -15.34 -10.69
N TRP A 96 -9.59 -15.96 -9.73
CA TRP A 96 -9.41 -15.40 -8.39
C TRP A 96 -8.13 -14.56 -8.35
N TYR A 97 -8.30 -13.27 -8.11
CA TYR A 97 -7.19 -12.37 -7.86
C TYR A 97 -7.04 -12.16 -6.35
N ILE A 98 -6.03 -12.78 -5.77
CA ILE A 98 -5.80 -12.76 -4.32
C ILE A 98 -4.82 -11.65 -4.01
N ASN A 99 -5.31 -10.61 -3.35
CA ASN A 99 -4.51 -9.45 -2.95
C ASN A 99 -3.84 -9.73 -1.60
N THR A 100 -2.53 -9.55 -1.55
CA THR A 100 -1.62 -9.78 -0.43
C THR A 100 -1.37 -11.26 -0.08
N ILE A 101 -0.19 -11.54 0.46
CA ILE A 101 0.22 -12.88 0.91
C ILE A 101 -0.62 -13.36 2.10
N ASP A 102 -1.16 -12.45 2.91
CA ASP A 102 -2.02 -12.77 4.05
C ASP A 102 -3.26 -13.57 3.62
N ASN A 103 -3.72 -13.36 2.38
CA ASN A 103 -4.87 -14.04 1.81
C ASN A 103 -4.50 -15.31 1.03
N ALA A 104 -3.20 -15.68 0.94
CA ALA A 104 -2.74 -16.84 0.17
C ALA A 104 -3.36 -18.18 0.66
N TYR A 105 -3.82 -18.25 1.90
CA TYR A 105 -4.52 -19.43 2.42
C TYR A 105 -5.77 -19.81 1.61
N LEU A 106 -6.34 -18.88 0.83
CA LEU A 106 -7.47 -19.14 -0.07
C LEU A 106 -7.10 -20.15 -1.18
N LEU A 107 -5.82 -20.22 -1.55
CA LEU A 107 -5.34 -21.16 -2.58
C LEU A 107 -5.63 -22.62 -2.23
N LYS A 108 -5.72 -22.98 -0.94
CA LYS A 108 -6.11 -24.35 -0.52
C LYS A 108 -7.50 -24.76 -1.01
N TYR A 109 -8.38 -23.80 -1.29
CA TYR A 109 -9.73 -24.04 -1.78
C TYR A 109 -9.82 -24.15 -3.30
N ARG A 110 -8.78 -23.73 -4.04
CA ARG A 110 -8.75 -23.73 -5.51
C ARG A 110 -9.22 -25.07 -6.12
N LYS A 111 -8.81 -26.18 -5.53
CA LYS A 111 -9.17 -27.55 -6.00
C LYS A 111 -10.68 -27.83 -6.07
N HIS A 112 -11.51 -27.01 -5.44
CA HIS A 112 -12.97 -27.17 -5.45
C HIS A 112 -13.66 -26.35 -6.54
N PHE A 113 -12.90 -25.58 -7.33
CA PHE A 113 -13.43 -24.68 -8.35
C PHE A 113 -12.67 -24.80 -9.67
N SER A 114 -13.38 -24.62 -10.78
CA SER A 114 -12.77 -24.60 -12.13
C SER A 114 -12.36 -23.16 -12.48
N ILE A 115 -11.39 -22.64 -11.79
CA ILE A 115 -10.93 -21.24 -11.88
C ILE A 115 -9.41 -21.20 -12.02
N LYS A 116 -8.90 -20.06 -12.50
CA LYS A 116 -7.48 -19.72 -12.42
C LYS A 116 -7.21 -18.83 -11.22
N THR A 117 -5.97 -18.80 -10.77
CA THR A 117 -5.57 -18.02 -9.59
C THR A 117 -4.40 -17.11 -9.90
N CYS A 118 -4.50 -15.85 -9.47
CA CYS A 118 -3.45 -14.85 -9.50
C CYS A 118 -3.21 -14.34 -8.08
N LEU A 119 -2.01 -14.53 -7.54
CA LEU A 119 -1.62 -14.00 -6.24
C LEU A 119 -0.78 -12.74 -6.43
N HIS A 120 -1.22 -11.61 -5.88
CA HIS A 120 -0.46 -10.36 -5.89
C HIS A 120 0.25 -10.15 -4.55
N VAL A 121 1.58 -10.19 -4.58
CA VAL A 121 2.45 -10.06 -3.40
C VAL A 121 2.95 -8.62 -3.29
N HIS A 122 2.58 -7.96 -2.22
CA HIS A 122 3.02 -6.61 -1.87
C HIS A 122 4.10 -6.59 -0.80
N GLU A 123 4.25 -7.69 -0.11
CA GLU A 123 5.12 -7.86 1.04
C GLU A 123 6.57 -8.09 0.60
N TYR A 124 7.49 -7.59 1.45
CA TYR A 124 8.91 -7.83 1.34
C TYR A 124 9.39 -8.60 2.58
N LEU A 125 10.67 -8.65 2.85
CA LEU A 125 11.28 -9.60 3.81
C LEU A 125 10.62 -9.60 5.18
N TYR A 126 10.40 -8.42 5.79
CA TYR A 126 9.90 -8.30 7.17
C TYR A 126 8.52 -8.95 7.35
N ASN A 127 7.57 -8.60 6.52
CA ASN A 127 6.24 -9.18 6.58
C ASN A 127 6.27 -10.64 6.15
N PHE A 128 7.12 -10.95 5.15
CA PHE A 128 7.25 -12.31 4.66
C PHE A 128 7.77 -13.27 5.74
N GLU A 129 8.78 -12.87 6.52
CA GLU A 129 9.30 -13.66 7.63
C GLU A 129 8.28 -13.86 8.76
N GLN A 130 7.39 -12.92 8.97
CA GLN A 130 6.32 -13.02 9.97
C GLN A 130 5.19 -13.97 9.55
N ILE A 131 4.88 -14.03 8.25
CA ILE A 131 3.74 -14.76 7.70
C ILE A 131 4.17 -16.11 7.12
N ALA A 132 5.38 -16.20 6.58
CA ALA A 132 5.85 -17.33 5.80
C ALA A 132 6.17 -18.53 6.68
N SER A 133 5.13 -19.26 7.07
CA SER A 133 5.28 -20.67 7.39
C SER A 133 5.63 -21.47 6.10
N GLN A 134 6.24 -22.65 6.23
CA GLN A 134 6.45 -23.56 5.09
C GLN A 134 5.14 -23.82 4.34
N GLU A 135 4.01 -23.84 5.04
CA GLU A 135 2.68 -24.02 4.48
C GLU A 135 2.31 -22.90 3.47
N ILE A 136 2.60 -21.63 3.78
CA ILE A 136 2.31 -20.50 2.88
C ILE A 136 3.18 -20.59 1.63
N ILE A 137 4.46 -20.95 1.75
CA ILE A 137 5.35 -21.13 0.59
C ILE A 137 4.80 -22.21 -0.34
N LEU A 138 4.34 -23.32 0.20
CA LEU A 138 3.71 -24.40 -0.58
C LEU A 138 2.40 -23.94 -1.23
N LEU A 139 1.62 -23.08 -0.57
CA LEU A 139 0.40 -22.52 -1.13
C LEU A 139 0.69 -21.55 -2.30
N ILE A 140 1.71 -20.72 -2.19
CA ILE A 140 2.12 -19.79 -3.26
C ILE A 140 2.47 -20.56 -4.53
N ASP A 141 3.13 -21.71 -4.43
CA ASP A 141 3.43 -22.55 -5.60
C ASP A 141 2.17 -23.10 -6.28
N GLN A 142 1.05 -23.18 -5.58
CA GLN A 142 -0.23 -23.62 -6.15
C GLN A 142 -0.93 -22.54 -7.00
N ALA A 143 -0.53 -21.28 -6.91
CA ALA A 143 -1.08 -20.24 -7.79
C ALA A 143 -0.72 -20.51 -9.26
N ASP A 144 -1.64 -20.20 -10.18
CA ASP A 144 -1.35 -20.28 -11.62
C ASP A 144 -0.40 -19.15 -12.03
N GLN A 145 -0.58 -17.98 -11.44
CA GLN A 145 0.24 -16.79 -11.64
C GLN A 145 0.55 -16.13 -10.29
N VAL A 146 1.78 -15.67 -10.11
CA VAL A 146 2.17 -14.79 -8.99
C VAL A 146 2.65 -13.47 -9.58
N ILE A 147 2.16 -12.37 -9.02
CA ILE A 147 2.54 -11.02 -9.40
C ILE A 147 3.20 -10.37 -8.19
N GLY A 148 4.34 -9.72 -8.37
CA GLY A 148 5.00 -8.95 -7.31
C GLY A 148 5.03 -7.46 -7.62
N CYS A 149 4.92 -6.65 -6.59
CA CYS A 149 4.75 -5.20 -6.69
C CYS A 149 6.02 -4.43 -7.07
N SER A 150 7.17 -5.07 -7.12
CA SER A 150 8.45 -4.43 -7.43
C SER A 150 9.53 -5.43 -7.85
N VAL A 151 10.63 -4.91 -8.40
CA VAL A 151 11.84 -5.71 -8.71
C VAL A 151 12.49 -6.31 -7.46
N LEU A 152 12.23 -5.80 -6.26
CA LEU A 152 12.71 -6.38 -5.01
C LEU A 152 11.96 -7.67 -4.70
N VAL A 153 10.63 -7.63 -4.82
CA VAL A 153 9.78 -8.82 -4.66
C VAL A 153 10.09 -9.84 -5.76
N GLU A 154 10.39 -9.37 -6.99
CA GLU A 154 10.87 -10.25 -8.08
C GLU A 154 12.09 -11.06 -7.67
N LYS A 155 13.10 -10.43 -7.07
CA LYS A 155 14.33 -11.11 -6.64
C LYS A 155 14.05 -12.24 -5.63
N LEU A 156 13.01 -12.11 -4.80
CA LEU A 156 12.61 -13.14 -3.85
C LEU A 156 11.95 -14.34 -4.56
N PHE A 157 11.05 -14.09 -5.49
CA PHE A 157 10.13 -15.11 -6.01
C PHE A 157 10.49 -15.68 -7.37
N LYS A 158 11.13 -14.91 -8.26
CA LYS A 158 11.43 -15.36 -9.62
C LYS A 158 12.28 -16.61 -9.68
N ARG A 159 13.24 -16.74 -8.76
CA ARG A 159 14.10 -17.94 -8.66
C ARG A 159 13.31 -19.20 -8.27
N LEU A 160 12.25 -19.04 -7.46
CA LEU A 160 11.44 -20.14 -6.99
C LEU A 160 10.34 -20.52 -7.98
N LEU A 161 9.72 -19.53 -8.59
CA LEU A 161 8.48 -19.68 -9.36
C LEU A 161 8.69 -19.62 -10.89
N GLY A 162 9.86 -19.21 -11.35
CA GLY A 162 10.18 -19.16 -12.78
C GLY A 162 9.17 -18.33 -13.59
N ASN A 163 8.59 -18.94 -14.62
CA ASN A 163 7.61 -18.29 -15.52
C ASN A 163 6.26 -18.01 -14.88
N LYS A 164 5.97 -18.57 -13.68
CA LYS A 164 4.76 -18.26 -12.92
C LYS A 164 4.86 -16.89 -12.24
N TYR A 165 6.03 -16.28 -12.18
CA TYR A 165 6.21 -14.97 -11.56
C TYR A 165 6.32 -13.87 -12.62
N MET A 166 5.57 -12.79 -12.40
CA MET A 166 5.66 -11.55 -13.18
C MET A 166 5.70 -10.33 -12.25
N THR A 167 6.35 -9.28 -12.69
CA THR A 167 6.35 -8.00 -11.97
C THR A 167 5.23 -7.12 -12.54
N PHE A 168 4.33 -6.69 -11.66
CA PHE A 168 3.42 -5.58 -11.85
C PHE A 168 3.86 -4.48 -10.91
N GLN A 169 4.52 -3.47 -11.44
CA GLN A 169 5.15 -2.46 -10.63
C GLN A 169 4.10 -1.56 -9.98
N SER A 170 4.13 -1.45 -8.67
CA SER A 170 3.24 -0.52 -7.98
C SER A 170 3.46 0.90 -8.49
N ALA A 171 2.38 1.58 -8.80
CA ALA A 171 2.37 2.90 -9.41
C ALA A 171 1.34 3.80 -8.71
N ILE A 172 1.47 5.11 -8.92
CA ILE A 172 0.53 6.11 -8.41
C ILE A 172 -0.45 6.53 -9.51
N ASP A 173 -1.68 6.88 -9.13
CA ASP A 173 -2.63 7.52 -10.04
C ASP A 173 -2.40 9.03 -10.06
N THR A 174 -1.61 9.49 -11.03
CA THR A 174 -1.25 10.89 -11.19
C THR A 174 -2.45 11.78 -11.49
N ARG A 175 -3.45 11.26 -12.23
CA ARG A 175 -4.69 11.98 -12.54
C ARG A 175 -5.54 12.18 -11.30
N TYR A 176 -5.59 11.18 -10.43
CA TYR A 176 -6.29 11.29 -9.16
C TYR A 176 -5.64 12.32 -8.24
N ILE A 177 -4.31 12.30 -8.13
CA ILE A 177 -3.55 13.29 -7.34
C ILE A 177 -3.82 14.70 -7.88
N ASP A 178 -3.76 14.92 -9.20
CA ASP A 178 -4.01 16.23 -9.81
C ASP A 178 -5.44 16.73 -9.55
N ARG A 179 -6.45 15.85 -9.53
CA ARG A 179 -7.82 16.21 -9.12
C ARG A 179 -7.90 16.68 -7.67
N CYS A 180 -7.16 16.05 -6.78
CA CYS A 180 -7.10 16.44 -5.36
C CYS A 180 -6.36 17.75 -5.11
N LEU A 181 -5.45 18.15 -6.02
CA LEU A 181 -4.62 19.33 -5.92
C LEU A 181 -5.18 20.58 -6.63
N THR A 182 -6.45 20.57 -7.04
CA THR A 182 -7.08 21.71 -7.76
C THR A 182 -7.10 23.01 -6.97
N GLU A 183 -7.05 22.94 -5.64
CA GLU A 183 -6.97 24.11 -4.77
C GLU A 183 -5.61 24.15 -4.08
N ILE A 184 -4.82 25.19 -4.40
CA ILE A 184 -3.57 25.47 -3.69
C ILE A 184 -3.92 26.06 -2.34
N THR A 185 -3.79 25.29 -1.28
CA THR A 185 -3.89 25.84 0.08
C THR A 185 -2.61 26.61 0.37
N PRO A 186 -2.68 27.94 0.57
CA PRO A 186 -1.49 28.71 0.90
C PRO A 186 -0.86 28.16 2.18
N LYS A 187 0.45 27.99 2.17
CA LYS A 187 1.21 27.61 3.36
C LYS A 187 1.00 28.70 4.43
N SER A 188 0.30 28.37 5.51
CA SER A 188 0.13 29.29 6.63
C SER A 188 1.36 29.25 7.53
N GLY A 189 2.03 30.40 7.70
CA GLY A 189 3.15 30.57 8.63
C GLY A 189 4.54 30.37 8.00
N ASN A 190 5.58 30.72 8.77
CA ASN A 190 6.98 30.69 8.33
C ASN A 190 7.71 29.40 8.72
N LYS A 191 7.01 28.42 9.35
CA LYS A 191 7.64 27.16 9.78
C LYS A 191 7.94 26.27 8.57
N LYS A 192 9.10 25.63 8.62
CA LYS A 192 9.43 24.53 7.71
C LYS A 192 8.69 23.29 8.13
N ARG A 193 8.04 22.59 7.20
CA ARG A 193 7.25 21.39 7.45
C ARG A 193 7.94 20.16 6.92
N ILE A 194 8.23 19.22 7.83
CA ILE A 194 8.72 17.89 7.51
C ILE A 194 7.56 16.93 7.70
N ILE A 195 7.15 16.26 6.62
CA ILE A 195 6.01 15.33 6.64
C ILE A 195 6.48 13.90 6.46
N SER A 196 5.89 12.99 7.20
CA SER A 196 5.94 11.55 6.96
C SER A 196 4.53 10.99 6.78
N SER A 197 4.39 9.81 6.18
CA SER A 197 3.07 9.19 5.97
C SER A 197 3.09 7.68 6.07
N GLY A 198 1.98 7.15 6.57
CA GLY A 198 1.70 5.72 6.69
C GLY A 198 1.25 5.32 8.09
N THR A 199 0.93 4.02 8.27
CA THR A 199 0.58 3.47 9.60
C THR A 199 1.69 3.74 10.61
N LEU A 200 1.33 4.25 11.79
CA LEU A 200 2.28 4.63 12.83
C LEU A 200 2.85 3.37 13.53
N CYS A 201 3.86 2.75 12.92
CA CYS A 201 4.42 1.48 13.39
C CYS A 201 5.94 1.45 13.32
N TYR A 202 6.55 0.44 13.95
CA TYR A 202 8.00 0.24 14.00
C TYR A 202 8.63 0.09 12.62
N ARG A 203 7.99 -0.64 11.71
CA ARG A 203 8.47 -0.82 10.33
C ARG A 203 8.60 0.51 9.59
N LYS A 204 7.65 1.44 9.81
CA LYS A 204 7.67 2.78 9.19
C LYS A 204 8.62 3.76 9.90
N GLY A 205 9.26 3.36 11.00
CA GLY A 205 10.26 4.17 11.70
C GLY A 205 9.71 5.35 12.48
N LEU A 206 8.52 5.21 13.06
CA LEU A 206 7.91 6.27 13.88
C LEU A 206 8.83 6.70 15.03
N ASP A 207 9.52 5.76 15.66
CA ASP A 207 10.52 6.02 16.70
C ASP A 207 11.66 6.90 16.18
N ILE A 208 12.23 6.59 15.01
CA ILE A 208 13.28 7.39 14.37
C ILE A 208 12.77 8.81 14.07
N PHE A 209 11.54 8.92 13.55
CA PHE A 209 10.92 10.20 13.24
C PHE A 209 10.76 11.08 14.49
N LEU A 210 10.31 10.49 15.61
CA LEU A 210 10.17 11.17 16.88
C LEU A 210 11.53 11.61 17.44
N ASP A 211 12.52 10.71 17.45
CA ASP A 211 13.87 11.03 17.91
C ASP A 211 14.50 12.15 17.09
N LEU A 212 14.32 12.13 15.75
CA LEU A 212 14.80 13.19 14.86
C LEU A 212 14.17 14.55 15.17
N SER A 213 12.90 14.59 15.56
CA SER A 213 12.23 15.85 15.87
C SER A 213 12.91 16.60 17.02
N THR A 214 13.54 15.89 17.95
CA THR A 214 14.23 16.51 19.11
C THR A 214 15.43 17.35 18.73
N PHE A 215 16.07 17.07 17.59
CA PHE A 215 17.19 17.88 17.04
C PHE A 215 16.74 19.23 16.48
N PHE A 216 15.42 19.49 16.46
CA PHE A 216 14.80 20.68 15.88
C PHE A 216 13.89 21.44 16.86
N ASN A 217 13.89 21.11 18.16
CA ASN A 217 13.00 21.72 19.15
C ASN A 217 13.12 23.25 19.23
N ASP A 218 14.36 23.77 19.12
CA ASP A 218 14.64 25.20 19.20
C ASP A 218 14.66 25.88 17.82
N THR A 219 14.09 25.25 16.81
CA THR A 219 14.11 25.73 15.42
C THR A 219 12.70 26.05 14.92
N ASN A 220 12.63 26.72 13.78
CA ASN A 220 11.37 27.00 13.11
C ASN A 220 10.96 25.82 12.19
N VAL A 221 11.00 24.58 12.72
CA VAL A 221 10.67 23.33 12.00
C VAL A 221 9.58 22.57 12.76
N GLU A 222 8.58 22.13 12.06
CA GLU A 222 7.53 21.23 12.57
C GLU A 222 7.57 19.88 11.87
N PHE A 223 7.30 18.82 12.63
CA PHE A 223 7.23 17.44 12.16
C PHE A 223 5.79 16.98 12.17
N ILE A 224 5.29 16.52 11.02
CA ILE A 224 3.89 16.11 10.87
C ILE A 224 3.84 14.68 10.33
N TRP A 225 3.15 13.80 11.03
CA TRP A 225 2.89 12.46 10.54
C TRP A 225 1.45 12.31 10.10
N LEU A 226 1.26 11.88 8.84
CA LEU A 226 -0.07 11.61 8.26
C LEU A 226 -0.36 10.11 8.32
N GLY A 227 -1.29 9.70 9.18
CA GLY A 227 -1.65 8.28 9.23
C GLY A 227 -2.30 7.83 10.52
N LYS A 228 -2.77 6.58 10.51
CA LYS A 228 -3.55 6.00 11.59
C LYS A 228 -2.68 5.28 12.62
N TRP A 229 -3.08 5.40 13.87
CA TRP A 229 -2.53 4.61 14.95
C TRP A 229 -3.06 3.17 14.90
N PRO A 230 -2.18 2.15 14.90
CA PRO A 230 -2.61 0.79 15.12
C PRO A 230 -3.02 0.60 16.59
N ASN A 231 -3.90 -0.37 16.82
CA ASN A 231 -4.31 -0.73 18.18
C ASN A 231 -3.33 -1.77 18.77
N ASN A 232 -2.19 -1.30 19.28
CA ASN A 232 -1.19 -2.15 19.93
C ASN A 232 -0.39 -1.37 20.99
N GLY A 233 0.36 -2.13 21.82
CA GLY A 233 1.12 -1.54 22.93
C GLY A 233 2.23 -0.56 22.51
N TYR A 234 2.86 -0.77 21.36
CA TYR A 234 3.87 0.15 20.83
C TYR A 234 3.26 1.52 20.49
N ALA A 235 2.12 1.54 19.81
CA ALA A 235 1.41 2.77 19.49
C ALA A 235 0.98 3.51 20.76
N GLU A 236 0.47 2.78 21.75
CA GLU A 236 0.02 3.38 23.01
C GLU A 236 1.16 3.99 23.82
N LEU A 237 2.33 3.32 23.84
CA LEU A 237 3.53 3.87 24.44
C LEU A 237 3.93 5.21 23.83
N LEU A 238 3.98 5.29 22.49
CA LEU A 238 4.40 6.51 21.81
C LEU A 238 3.36 7.63 21.90
N LYS A 239 2.06 7.30 21.87
CA LYS A 239 0.99 8.28 22.16
C LYS A 239 1.16 8.93 23.52
N ASN A 240 1.48 8.13 24.54
CA ASN A 240 1.65 8.65 25.90
C ASN A 240 2.87 9.58 26.00
N LYS A 241 3.97 9.27 25.33
CA LYS A 241 5.15 10.14 25.24
C LYS A 241 4.84 11.48 24.57
N ILE A 242 4.13 11.46 23.44
CA ILE A 242 3.69 12.69 22.74
C ILE A 242 2.78 13.51 23.64
N LYS A 243 1.78 12.89 24.30
CA LYS A 243 0.89 13.57 25.25
C LYS A 243 1.63 14.16 26.46
N ALA A 244 2.71 13.52 26.92
CA ALA A 244 3.57 14.03 27.98
C ALA A 244 4.43 15.23 27.55
N GLY A 245 4.41 15.61 26.27
CA GLY A 245 5.15 16.75 25.74
C GLY A 245 6.63 16.46 25.44
N GLU A 246 7.02 15.18 25.32
CA GLU A 246 8.40 14.81 24.98
C GLU A 246 8.80 15.28 23.58
N PHE A 247 7.82 15.52 22.67
CA PHE A 247 8.04 15.91 21.28
C PHE A 247 7.19 17.16 20.93
N PRO A 248 7.56 18.36 21.41
CA PRO A 248 6.73 19.57 21.35
C PRO A 248 6.52 20.10 19.93
N ASN A 249 7.37 19.74 18.95
CA ASN A 249 7.30 20.14 17.55
C ASN A 249 6.70 19.05 16.64
N VAL A 250 6.11 17.99 17.22
CA VAL A 250 5.48 16.89 16.49
C VAL A 250 3.97 17.00 16.52
N GLN A 251 3.35 16.82 15.35
CA GLN A 251 1.91 16.69 15.18
C GLN A 251 1.57 15.38 14.46
N ILE A 252 0.58 14.65 14.95
CA ILE A 252 0.03 13.48 14.26
C ILE A 252 -1.36 13.85 13.73
N LEU A 253 -1.53 13.73 12.41
CA LEU A 253 -2.80 13.94 11.73
C LEU A 253 -3.32 12.59 11.25
N ASP A 254 -4.36 12.10 11.91
CA ASP A 254 -5.08 10.91 11.49
C ASP A 254 -6.42 11.31 10.82
N GLN A 255 -7.03 10.36 10.09
CA GLN A 255 -8.35 10.53 9.50
C GLN A 255 -8.49 11.67 8.45
N LEU A 256 -7.41 12.03 7.78
CA LEU A 256 -7.49 12.95 6.64
C LEU A 256 -8.23 12.29 5.46
N ASN A 257 -9.12 13.04 4.80
CA ASN A 257 -9.61 12.62 3.49
C ASN A 257 -8.52 12.79 2.40
N HIS A 258 -8.78 12.33 1.16
CA HIS A 258 -7.76 12.36 0.10
C HIS A 258 -7.30 13.79 -0.24
N GLN A 259 -8.23 14.72 -0.32
CA GLN A 259 -7.91 16.11 -0.64
C GLN A 259 -7.05 16.74 0.45
N GLU A 260 -7.45 16.58 1.72
CA GLU A 260 -6.67 17.05 2.88
C GLU A 260 -5.27 16.43 2.93
N TYR A 261 -5.17 15.12 2.63
CA TYR A 261 -3.90 14.41 2.59
C TYR A 261 -2.94 15.00 1.55
N TYR A 262 -3.39 15.15 0.30
CA TYR A 262 -2.53 15.70 -0.75
C TYR A 262 -2.27 17.19 -0.57
N GLN A 263 -3.19 17.96 -0.02
CA GLN A 263 -2.96 19.36 0.36
C GLN A 263 -1.91 19.49 1.47
N ALA A 264 -1.98 18.65 2.51
CA ALA A 264 -0.96 18.61 3.55
C ALA A 264 0.40 18.22 2.96
N MET A 265 0.45 17.22 2.08
CA MET A 265 1.66 16.79 1.38
C MET A 265 2.25 17.95 0.57
N GLN A 266 1.45 18.62 -0.27
CA GLN A 266 1.92 19.74 -1.09
C GLN A 266 2.44 20.92 -0.25
N GLY A 267 1.92 21.09 0.97
CA GLY A 267 2.35 22.13 1.91
C GLY A 267 3.68 21.84 2.61
N ALA A 268 4.28 20.67 2.40
CA ALA A 268 5.54 20.28 3.02
C ALA A 268 6.76 20.89 2.33
N ASP A 269 7.86 21.08 3.10
CA ASP A 269 9.18 21.42 2.58
C ASP A 269 10.05 20.18 2.34
N LEU A 270 9.75 19.10 3.05
CA LEU A 270 10.47 17.82 2.95
C LEU A 270 9.53 16.68 3.33
N PHE A 271 9.56 15.60 2.57
CA PHE A 271 9.01 14.32 2.98
C PHE A 271 10.11 13.46 3.59
N LEU A 272 9.89 12.95 4.79
CA LEU A 272 10.83 12.11 5.52
C LEU A 272 10.29 10.68 5.62
N SER A 273 10.96 9.74 4.97
CA SER A 273 10.69 8.32 5.13
C SER A 273 11.74 7.67 6.01
N CYS A 274 11.38 7.37 7.25
CA CYS A 274 12.23 6.63 8.19
C CYS A 274 12.01 5.11 8.15
N SER A 275 11.38 4.60 7.10
CA SER A 275 11.01 3.19 7.01
C SER A 275 12.22 2.29 7.05
N ARG A 276 12.12 1.22 7.84
CA ARG A 276 13.12 0.14 7.89
C ARG A 276 13.01 -0.79 6.69
N GLU A 277 11.81 -0.90 6.16
CA GLU A 277 11.56 -1.70 4.97
C GLU A 277 10.36 -1.19 4.17
N GLU A 278 10.55 -1.11 2.86
CA GLU A 278 9.54 -0.85 1.85
C GLU A 278 9.73 -1.78 0.64
N SER A 279 8.66 -2.39 0.20
CA SER A 279 8.67 -3.14 -1.06
C SER A 279 8.74 -2.21 -2.28
N MET A 280 8.13 -1.02 -2.19
CA MET A 280 8.13 0.03 -3.21
C MET A 280 8.16 1.42 -2.59
N GLY A 281 7.15 1.83 -1.81
CA GLY A 281 7.10 3.12 -1.15
C GLY A 281 6.26 4.17 -1.91
N LEU A 282 4.98 3.85 -2.17
CA LEU A 282 4.04 4.73 -2.89
C LEU A 282 4.01 6.15 -2.35
N VAL A 283 4.03 6.31 -1.02
CA VAL A 283 3.98 7.63 -0.37
C VAL A 283 5.17 8.53 -0.73
N MET A 284 6.34 7.95 -1.04
CA MET A 284 7.49 8.71 -1.55
C MET A 284 7.23 9.19 -2.99
N MET A 285 6.63 8.36 -3.84
CA MET A 285 6.24 8.78 -5.19
C MET A 285 5.19 9.88 -5.15
N GLU A 286 4.20 9.76 -4.26
CA GLU A 286 3.17 10.79 -4.06
C GLU A 286 3.78 12.12 -3.64
N ALA A 287 4.72 12.12 -2.68
CA ALA A 287 5.44 13.31 -2.25
C ALA A 287 6.22 13.95 -3.41
N ILE A 288 6.98 13.15 -4.16
CA ILE A 288 7.75 13.61 -5.34
C ILE A 288 6.81 14.21 -6.38
N TYR A 289 5.68 13.56 -6.66
CA TYR A 289 4.69 14.05 -7.62
C TYR A 289 4.06 15.38 -7.17
N CYS A 290 3.81 15.54 -5.87
CA CYS A 290 3.36 16.81 -5.28
C CYS A 290 4.43 17.91 -5.36
N GLY A 291 5.68 17.57 -5.68
CA GLY A 291 6.80 18.50 -5.75
C GLY A 291 7.53 18.68 -4.41
N VAL A 292 7.42 17.69 -3.52
CA VAL A 292 8.06 17.66 -2.20
C VAL A 292 9.28 16.75 -2.26
N PRO A 293 10.50 17.27 -2.02
CA PRO A 293 11.71 16.45 -2.01
C PRO A 293 11.67 15.42 -0.89
N VAL A 294 12.33 14.28 -1.12
CA VAL A 294 12.31 13.14 -0.21
C VAL A 294 13.68 12.93 0.44
N LEU A 295 13.72 12.82 1.76
CA LEU A 295 14.79 12.14 2.48
C LEU A 295 14.27 10.76 2.90
N ALA A 296 14.95 9.72 2.50
CA ALA A 296 14.58 8.36 2.87
C ALA A 296 15.75 7.61 3.50
N THR A 297 15.48 6.80 4.51
CA THR A 297 16.41 5.74 4.90
C THR A 297 16.47 4.67 3.82
N ASP A 298 17.57 3.90 3.74
CA ASP A 298 17.64 2.76 2.82
C ASP A 298 16.72 1.63 3.29
N SER A 299 15.51 1.66 2.76
CA SER A 299 14.44 0.70 3.07
C SER A 299 14.24 -0.35 1.95
N GLY A 300 15.15 -0.41 0.98
CA GLY A 300 15.01 -1.20 -0.23
C GLY A 300 14.23 -0.44 -1.32
N GLY A 301 12.92 -0.29 -1.17
CA GLY A 301 12.08 0.45 -2.13
C GLY A 301 12.49 1.91 -2.32
N SER A 302 13.04 2.56 -1.28
CA SER A 302 13.53 3.93 -1.37
C SER A 302 14.58 4.13 -2.47
N SER A 303 15.53 3.21 -2.59
CA SER A 303 16.60 3.25 -3.59
C SER A 303 16.12 3.02 -5.04
N LEU A 304 14.87 2.57 -5.23
CA LEU A 304 14.26 2.47 -6.56
C LEU A 304 13.67 3.80 -7.04
N ILE A 305 13.29 4.68 -6.10
CA ILE A 305 12.46 5.87 -6.36
C ILE A 305 13.26 7.15 -6.17
N VAL A 306 14.02 7.23 -5.07
CA VAL A 306 14.69 8.46 -4.66
C VAL A 306 16.07 8.57 -5.31
N ASN A 307 16.32 9.72 -5.91
CA ASN A 307 17.57 10.05 -6.60
C ASN A 307 17.89 11.55 -6.48
N ASP A 308 19.01 12.02 -7.03
CA ASP A 308 19.47 13.40 -6.90
C ASP A 308 18.53 14.46 -7.47
N GLN A 309 17.58 14.09 -8.34
CA GLN A 309 16.60 15.00 -8.93
C GLN A 309 15.40 15.24 -7.99
N ASN A 310 15.16 14.31 -7.04
CA ASN A 310 13.94 14.34 -6.21
C ASN A 310 14.21 14.18 -4.71
N GLY A 311 15.46 13.95 -4.29
CA GLY A 311 15.75 13.76 -2.88
C GLY A 311 17.11 13.13 -2.61
N LYS A 312 17.17 12.37 -1.51
CA LYS A 312 18.36 11.62 -1.09
C LYS A 312 17.97 10.35 -0.32
N VAL A 313 18.66 9.24 -0.59
CA VAL A 313 18.66 8.05 0.27
C VAL A 313 19.82 8.14 1.23
N CYS A 314 19.54 7.95 2.52
CA CYS A 314 20.55 7.89 3.57
C CYS A 314 20.72 6.45 4.05
N PHE A 315 21.95 5.96 3.99
CA PHE A 315 22.33 4.61 4.41
C PHE A 315 22.70 4.53 5.91
N ASP A 316 22.80 5.68 6.56
CA ASP A 316 23.08 5.79 7.99
C ASP A 316 21.82 6.23 8.74
N PHE A 317 21.30 5.34 9.56
CA PHE A 317 20.05 5.55 10.32
C PHE A 317 20.24 6.35 11.61
N ARG A 318 21.47 6.78 11.93
CA ARG A 318 21.71 7.58 13.14
C ARG A 318 21.01 8.93 13.04
N PRO A 319 20.30 9.34 14.09
CA PRO A 319 19.56 10.60 14.10
C PRO A 319 20.44 11.83 13.81
N GLU A 320 21.71 11.83 14.24
CA GLU A 320 22.66 12.92 13.98
C GLU A 320 22.91 13.08 12.47
N THR A 321 23.19 11.97 11.78
CA THR A 321 23.41 11.98 10.33
C THR A 321 22.16 12.42 9.59
N LEU A 322 21.01 11.82 9.91
CA LEU A 322 19.72 12.17 9.29
C LEU A 322 19.36 13.64 9.53
N SER A 323 19.64 14.20 10.73
CA SER A 323 19.37 15.61 11.02
C SER A 323 20.21 16.57 10.16
N GLN A 324 21.46 16.21 9.86
CA GLN A 324 22.33 16.99 8.96
C GLN A 324 21.80 16.93 7.52
N GLU A 325 21.35 15.75 7.07
CA GLU A 325 20.76 15.59 5.73
C GLU A 325 19.45 16.38 5.58
N ILE A 326 18.59 16.40 6.61
CA ILE A 326 17.39 17.24 6.65
C ILE A 326 17.77 18.71 6.45
N LYS A 327 18.74 19.23 7.23
CA LYS A 327 19.18 20.62 7.12
C LYS A 327 19.74 20.94 5.74
N GLY A 328 20.47 20.01 5.13
CA GLY A 328 20.98 20.14 3.77
C GLY A 328 19.87 20.25 2.72
N LEU A 329 18.89 19.34 2.78
CA LEU A 329 17.79 19.30 1.82
C LEU A 329 16.82 20.46 1.98
N LEU A 330 16.55 20.96 3.20
CA LEU A 330 15.70 22.14 3.43
C LEU A 330 16.28 23.44 2.82
N ASN A 331 17.59 23.48 2.54
CA ASN A 331 18.28 24.59 1.89
C ASN A 331 18.53 24.37 0.40
N LYS A 332 18.20 23.20 -0.14
CA LYS A 332 18.36 22.86 -1.57
C LYS A 332 17.05 23.13 -2.32
N SER A 333 17.15 23.71 -3.50
CA SER A 333 16.01 23.87 -4.40
C SER A 333 15.87 22.68 -5.33
N PHE A 334 14.65 22.22 -5.51
CA PHE A 334 14.29 21.17 -6.44
C PHE A 334 13.28 21.68 -7.46
N GLU A 335 13.48 21.31 -8.71
CA GLU A 335 12.61 21.72 -9.80
C GLU A 335 11.47 20.69 -9.93
N LYS A 336 10.21 21.13 -9.76
CA LYS A 336 9.03 20.24 -9.68
C LYS A 336 8.85 19.39 -10.94
N SER A 337 9.12 19.93 -12.12
CA SER A 337 8.99 19.20 -13.37
C SER A 337 10.05 18.10 -13.49
N ALA A 338 11.29 18.35 -13.04
CA ALA A 338 12.34 17.35 -12.98
C ALA A 338 12.02 16.23 -11.99
N MET A 339 11.47 16.60 -10.83
CA MET A 339 11.01 15.63 -9.83
C MET A 339 9.92 14.71 -10.41
N ARG A 340 8.87 15.24 -11.00
CA ARG A 340 7.79 14.45 -11.64
C ARG A 340 8.33 13.57 -12.76
N LYS A 341 9.24 14.08 -13.59
CA LYS A 341 9.88 13.31 -14.65
C LYS A 341 10.69 12.13 -14.11
N SER A 342 11.35 12.29 -12.97
CA SER A 342 12.19 11.24 -12.37
C SER A 342 11.42 9.99 -11.94
N ILE A 343 10.09 10.10 -11.78
CA ILE A 343 9.19 9.00 -11.40
C ILE A 343 8.15 8.66 -12.47
N SER A 344 8.28 9.19 -13.68
CA SER A 344 7.27 9.01 -14.75
C SER A 344 7.06 7.54 -15.16
N GLN A 345 8.05 6.66 -14.96
CA GLN A 345 7.89 5.23 -15.17
C GLN A 345 6.93 4.52 -14.19
N TYR A 346 6.55 5.19 -13.10
CA TYR A 346 5.63 4.69 -12.09
C TYR A 346 4.21 5.25 -12.24
N ASP A 347 3.85 5.70 -13.44
CA ASP A 347 2.46 6.06 -13.77
C ASP A 347 1.64 4.78 -14.00
N GLY A 348 0.45 4.73 -13.37
CA GLY A 348 -0.36 3.54 -13.29
C GLY A 348 -0.92 3.05 -14.63
N GLU A 349 -1.08 3.92 -15.62
CA GLU A 349 -1.76 3.56 -16.88
C GLU A 349 -1.02 2.45 -17.66
N LEU A 350 0.30 2.56 -17.78
CA LEU A 350 1.11 1.54 -18.47
C LEU A 350 1.14 0.20 -17.72
N GLU A 351 1.19 0.26 -16.40
CA GLU A 351 1.20 -0.96 -15.57
C GLU A 351 -0.17 -1.67 -15.62
N ILE A 352 -1.28 -0.95 -15.65
CA ILE A 352 -2.61 -1.53 -15.83
C ILE A 352 -2.72 -2.26 -17.17
N GLN A 353 -2.22 -1.68 -18.27
CA GLN A 353 -2.20 -2.35 -19.56
C GLN A 353 -1.40 -3.67 -19.52
N LYS A 354 -0.26 -3.69 -18.82
CA LYS A 354 0.51 -4.93 -18.61
C LYS A 354 -0.30 -5.95 -17.80
N LEU A 355 -0.97 -5.52 -16.74
CA LEU A 355 -1.81 -6.39 -15.92
C LEU A 355 -2.96 -6.99 -16.73
N GLU A 356 -3.64 -6.21 -17.58
CA GLU A 356 -4.68 -6.69 -18.48
C GLU A 356 -4.18 -7.79 -19.42
N ILE A 357 -2.96 -7.63 -19.94
CA ILE A 357 -2.34 -8.67 -20.78
C ILE A 357 -2.10 -9.94 -19.96
N ILE A 358 -1.62 -9.81 -18.72
CA ILE A 358 -1.41 -10.96 -17.82
C ILE A 358 -2.73 -11.67 -17.56
N LEU A 359 -3.75 -10.93 -17.10
CA LEU A 359 -5.07 -11.47 -16.77
C LEU A 359 -5.78 -12.08 -17.99
N SER A 360 -5.54 -11.56 -19.18
CA SER A 360 -6.10 -12.11 -20.40
C SER A 360 -5.49 -13.45 -20.80
N LYS A 361 -4.23 -13.73 -20.39
CA LYS A 361 -3.49 -14.96 -20.71
C LYS A 361 -3.69 -16.09 -19.72
N ILE A 362 -4.07 -15.79 -18.49
CA ILE A 362 -4.41 -16.79 -17.46
C ILE A 362 -5.74 -17.44 -17.79
#